data_e62baac2fc3db7f1ea96c6e5562d38ce
#
_entry.id   e62baac2fc3db7f1ea96c6e5562d38ce
#
_cell.length_a   1.000
_cell.length_b   1.000
_cell.length_c   1.000
_cell.angle_alpha   90.00
_cell.angle_beta   90.00
_cell.angle_gamma   90.00
#
_symmetry.space_group_name_H-M   'P 1'
#
loop_
_entity.id
_entity.type
_entity.pdbx_description
1 polymer ?
#
loop_
_entity_poly.entity_id
_entity_poly.type
_entity_poly.pdbx_seq_one_letter_code
_entity_poly.pdbx_strand_id
1 'polypeptide(L)'
;MAVNNIIKRLQNIMRSDAGINGDAQRIEQMTWIFFLKVYDSQEETWEFKAVSEGKRFESIIPEQFRWRNWAVDEKDGQALTGDALLEFINGPEGLFNTLKNLPVDASTPRGKSIVREVFSDLNQYMKNGILLRQVINVIDEIDFSDAEDRHTFGDIYEGILKDLQSAGNAGEFYTPRALTDFMVRTLKPQLGESFGDFTSGTGGFLTSALN
;
A
#
# COMPACT_ATOMS: atom_id res chain seq x y z
N MET A 1 6.51 13.58 11.55
CA MET A 1 7.60 12.68 12.02
C MET A 1 8.64 12.51 10.94
N ALA A 2 9.93 12.39 11.25
CA ALA A 2 10.91 12.16 10.18
C ALA A 2 10.71 10.76 9.57
N VAL A 3 10.51 10.68 8.25
CA VAL A 3 10.29 9.46 7.44
C VAL A 3 11.25 8.31 7.81
N ASN A 4 12.53 8.64 8.00
CA ASN A 4 13.55 7.65 8.41
C ASN A 4 13.25 6.96 9.76
N ASN A 5 12.51 7.57 10.66
CA ASN A 5 12.14 6.97 11.93
C ASN A 5 11.02 5.93 11.74
N ILE A 6 10.04 6.25 10.91
CA ILE A 6 8.94 5.34 10.56
C ILE A 6 9.51 4.07 9.90
N ILE A 7 10.37 4.24 8.90
CA ILE A 7 11.02 3.12 8.19
C ILE A 7 11.77 2.20 9.17
N LYS A 8 12.60 2.77 10.04
CA LYS A 8 13.36 2.00 11.03
C LYS A 8 12.44 1.26 12.01
N ARG A 9 11.36 1.90 12.47
CA ARG A 9 10.36 1.24 13.34
C ARG A 9 9.73 0.04 12.65
N LEU A 10 9.22 0.21 11.43
CA LEU A 10 8.60 -0.85 10.64
C LEU A 10 9.57 -2.02 10.42
N GLN A 11 10.79 -1.74 9.97
CA GLN A 11 11.80 -2.76 9.73
C GLN A 11 12.17 -3.53 11.01
N ASN A 12 12.33 -2.84 12.16
CA ASN A 12 12.67 -3.49 13.43
C ASN A 12 11.56 -4.42 13.91
N ILE A 13 10.30 -4.00 13.79
CA ILE A 13 9.16 -4.86 14.16
C ILE A 13 9.12 -6.09 13.25
N MET A 14 9.22 -5.93 11.94
CA MET A 14 9.14 -7.03 10.99
C MET A 14 10.33 -8.00 11.08
N ARG A 15 11.54 -7.52 11.40
CA ARG A 15 12.71 -8.38 11.64
C ARG A 15 12.54 -9.32 12.83
N SER A 16 11.66 -8.97 13.76
CA SER A 16 11.38 -9.79 14.95
C SER A 16 10.33 -10.88 14.68
N ASP A 17 9.71 -10.89 13.50
CA ASP A 17 8.71 -11.88 13.11
C ASP A 17 9.34 -13.07 12.39
N ALA A 18 9.04 -14.28 12.86
CA ALA A 18 9.58 -15.53 12.29
C ALA A 18 9.07 -15.85 10.87
N GLY A 19 8.03 -15.17 10.41
CA GLY A 19 7.45 -15.37 9.07
C GLY A 19 8.16 -14.56 7.99
N ILE A 20 8.97 -13.57 8.36
CA ILE A 20 9.62 -12.67 7.41
C ILE A 20 11.10 -13.01 7.25
N ASN A 21 11.45 -13.51 6.08
CA ASN A 21 12.80 -13.93 5.73
C ASN A 21 13.38 -13.01 4.62
N GLY A 22 13.87 -11.86 5.00
CA GLY A 22 14.55 -10.95 4.07
C GLY A 22 13.75 -9.71 3.66
N ASP A 23 14.40 -8.87 2.87
CA ASP A 23 13.92 -7.53 2.56
C ASP A 23 12.76 -7.55 1.55
N ALA A 24 12.79 -8.46 0.58
CA ALA A 24 11.71 -8.61 -0.40
C ALA A 24 10.35 -8.89 0.27
N GLN A 25 10.33 -9.82 1.25
CA GLN A 25 9.11 -10.11 2.00
C GLN A 25 8.67 -8.94 2.90
N ARG A 26 9.62 -8.15 3.43
CA ARG A 26 9.27 -6.93 4.17
C ARG A 26 8.58 -5.89 3.29
N ILE A 27 9.08 -5.70 2.06
CA ILE A 27 8.43 -4.79 1.09
C ILE A 27 7.03 -5.28 0.76
N GLU A 28 6.90 -6.54 0.38
CA GLU A 28 5.61 -7.11 0.00
C GLU A 28 4.61 -7.05 1.18
N GLN A 29 5.07 -7.33 2.40
CA GLN A 29 4.27 -7.19 3.61
C GLN A 29 3.77 -5.77 3.83
N MET A 30 4.60 -4.77 3.60
CA MET A 30 4.20 -3.37 3.74
C MET A 30 3.28 -2.91 2.61
N THR A 31 3.49 -3.43 1.40
CA THR A 31 2.76 -2.99 0.19
C THR A 31 1.24 -3.11 0.37
N TRP A 32 0.73 -4.26 0.85
CA TRP A 32 -0.71 -4.42 1.01
C TRP A 32 -1.28 -3.57 2.16
N ILE A 33 -0.52 -3.36 3.24
CA ILE A 33 -0.95 -2.54 4.38
C ILE A 33 -1.05 -1.08 3.95
N PHE A 34 -0.01 -0.55 3.29
CA PHE A 34 -0.04 0.79 2.73
C PHE A 34 -1.13 0.96 1.68
N PHE A 35 -1.29 -0.04 0.79
CA PHE A 35 -2.34 0.02 -0.22
C PHE A 35 -3.71 0.24 0.42
N LEU A 36 -4.06 -0.54 1.45
CA LEU A 36 -5.36 -0.40 2.13
C LEU A 36 -5.51 0.96 2.83
N LYS A 37 -4.47 1.45 3.51
CA LYS A 37 -4.51 2.75 4.18
C LYS A 37 -4.68 3.90 3.19
N VAL A 38 -3.88 3.92 2.12
CA VAL A 38 -3.97 4.95 1.07
C VAL A 38 -5.31 4.87 0.32
N TYR A 39 -5.77 3.65 0.03
CA TYR A 39 -7.04 3.44 -0.65
C TYR A 39 -8.21 3.95 0.19
N ASP A 40 -8.23 3.69 1.49
CA ASP A 40 -9.27 4.16 2.40
C ASP A 40 -9.30 5.70 2.50
N SER A 41 -8.14 6.35 2.59
CA SER A 41 -8.05 7.83 2.55
C SER A 41 -8.57 8.39 1.22
N GLN A 42 -8.30 7.70 0.10
CA GLN A 42 -8.83 8.12 -1.19
C GLN A 42 -10.34 7.88 -1.31
N GLU A 43 -10.85 6.78 -0.73
CA GLU A 43 -12.30 6.52 -0.66
C GLU A 43 -13.03 7.60 0.15
N GLU A 44 -12.46 8.11 1.24
CA GLU A 44 -13.04 9.24 1.98
C GLU A 44 -13.22 10.48 1.10
N THR A 45 -12.22 10.78 0.29
CA THR A 45 -12.29 11.89 -0.66
C THR A 45 -13.40 11.68 -1.70
N TRP A 46 -13.52 10.47 -2.25
CA TRP A 46 -14.56 10.12 -3.22
C TRP A 46 -15.97 10.11 -2.59
N GLU A 47 -16.09 9.61 -1.38
CA GLU A 47 -17.34 9.59 -0.61
C GLU A 47 -17.82 11.02 -0.34
N PHE A 48 -16.94 11.89 0.14
CA PHE A 48 -17.23 13.31 0.36
C PHE A 48 -17.70 14.00 -0.93
N LYS A 49 -16.99 13.76 -2.04
CA LYS A 49 -17.37 14.31 -3.36
C LYS A 49 -18.73 13.80 -3.81
N ALA A 50 -18.99 12.50 -3.71
CA ALA A 50 -20.27 11.93 -4.12
C ALA A 50 -21.44 12.51 -3.30
N VAL A 51 -21.27 12.63 -1.97
CA VAL A 51 -22.27 13.24 -1.09
C VAL A 51 -22.51 14.71 -1.45
N SER A 52 -21.45 15.49 -1.72
CA SER A 52 -21.57 16.90 -2.11
C SER A 52 -22.31 17.08 -3.46
N GLU A 53 -22.25 16.08 -4.35
CA GLU A 53 -22.97 16.05 -5.63
C GLU A 53 -24.37 15.40 -5.52
N GLY A 54 -24.82 15.03 -4.31
CA GLY A 54 -26.09 14.33 -4.09
C GLY A 54 -26.14 12.92 -4.65
N LYS A 55 -24.98 12.28 -4.85
CA LYS A 55 -24.84 10.92 -5.35
C LYS A 55 -24.59 9.94 -4.22
N ARG A 56 -24.98 8.67 -4.42
CA ARG A 56 -24.61 7.58 -3.51
C ARG A 56 -23.20 7.12 -3.84
N PHE A 57 -22.37 6.99 -2.81
CA PHE A 57 -21.06 6.33 -2.90
C PHE A 57 -21.23 4.86 -2.55
N GLU A 58 -20.55 3.99 -3.27
CA GLU A 58 -20.47 2.56 -2.99
C GLU A 58 -19.00 2.16 -2.98
N SER A 59 -18.52 1.71 -1.81
CA SER A 59 -17.15 1.25 -1.63
C SER A 59 -16.91 -0.06 -2.40
N ILE A 60 -15.74 -0.19 -2.98
CA ILE A 60 -15.27 -1.42 -3.64
C ILE A 60 -14.84 -2.45 -2.60
N ILE A 61 -14.19 -1.98 -1.53
CA ILE A 61 -13.77 -2.84 -0.42
C ILE A 61 -14.97 -3.07 0.50
N PRO A 62 -15.32 -4.33 0.82
CA PRO A 62 -16.40 -4.62 1.76
C PRO A 62 -16.20 -3.90 3.09
N GLU A 63 -17.29 -3.42 3.69
CA GLU A 63 -17.29 -2.51 4.83
C GLU A 63 -16.41 -2.99 5.98
N GLN A 64 -16.46 -4.28 6.33
CA GLN A 64 -15.64 -4.84 7.41
C GLN A 64 -14.15 -4.82 7.13
N PHE A 65 -13.72 -4.71 5.87
CA PHE A 65 -12.31 -4.68 5.44
C PHE A 65 -11.81 -3.28 5.08
N ARG A 66 -12.65 -2.26 5.15
CA ARG A 66 -12.20 -0.87 5.02
C ARG A 66 -11.27 -0.54 6.18
N TRP A 67 -10.14 0.09 5.90
CA TRP A 67 -9.09 0.36 6.88
C TRP A 67 -9.63 0.96 8.17
N ARG A 68 -10.48 1.98 8.07
CA ARG A 68 -11.09 2.70 9.20
C ARG A 68 -11.92 1.81 10.14
N ASN A 69 -12.40 0.67 9.68
CA ASN A 69 -13.31 -0.18 10.45
C ASN A 69 -12.60 -1.28 11.25
N TRP A 70 -11.33 -1.61 10.96
CA TRP A 70 -10.61 -2.69 11.65
C TRP A 70 -9.17 -2.34 12.05
N ALA A 71 -8.53 -1.42 11.31
CA ALA A 71 -7.12 -1.11 11.51
C ALA A 71 -6.91 -0.02 12.55
N VAL A 72 -7.82 0.95 12.62
CA VAL A 72 -7.76 2.07 13.57
C VAL A 72 -8.13 1.61 14.98
N ASP A 73 -7.29 1.93 15.96
CA ASP A 73 -7.54 1.61 17.37
C ASP A 73 -8.09 2.84 18.12
N GLU A 74 -9.33 3.25 17.78
CA GLU A 74 -9.99 4.41 18.39
C GLU A 74 -10.34 4.22 19.88
N LYS A 75 -10.32 2.99 20.37
CA LYS A 75 -10.80 2.64 21.72
C LYS A 75 -9.73 1.94 22.56
N ASP A 76 -8.52 2.44 22.52
CA ASP A 76 -7.42 2.00 23.41
C ASP A 76 -7.40 0.49 23.69
N GLY A 77 -6.97 -0.31 22.71
CA GLY A 77 -6.74 -1.74 22.87
C GLY A 77 -7.93 -2.65 22.56
N GLN A 78 -8.96 -2.16 21.87
CA GLN A 78 -10.05 -3.01 21.34
C GLN A 78 -9.83 -3.45 19.90
N ALA A 79 -8.80 -2.94 19.21
CA ALA A 79 -8.46 -3.39 17.87
C ALA A 79 -8.00 -4.86 17.87
N LEU A 80 -8.30 -5.56 16.79
CA LEU A 80 -7.90 -6.97 16.61
C LEU A 80 -6.37 -7.11 16.73
N THR A 81 -5.91 -8.11 17.47
CA THR A 81 -4.49 -8.45 17.66
C THR A 81 -4.30 -9.95 17.80
N GLY A 82 -3.05 -10.44 17.81
CA GLY A 82 -2.75 -11.85 17.98
C GLY A 82 -3.41 -12.74 16.93
N ASP A 83 -3.85 -13.92 17.35
CA ASP A 83 -4.45 -14.93 16.47
C ASP A 83 -5.75 -14.43 15.82
N ALA A 84 -6.54 -13.62 16.53
CA ALA A 84 -7.76 -13.05 15.98
C ALA A 84 -7.50 -12.12 14.78
N LEU A 85 -6.43 -11.33 14.82
CA LEU A 85 -6.00 -10.51 13.69
C LEU A 85 -5.52 -11.37 12.52
N LEU A 86 -4.74 -12.41 12.79
CA LEU A 86 -4.26 -13.32 11.75
C LEU A 86 -5.42 -14.06 11.07
N GLU A 87 -6.42 -14.52 11.83
CA GLU A 87 -7.62 -15.16 11.28
C GLU A 87 -8.45 -14.16 10.45
N PHE A 88 -8.63 -12.93 10.93
CA PHE A 88 -9.32 -11.87 10.18
C PHE A 88 -8.66 -11.60 8.83
N ILE A 89 -7.32 -11.65 8.76
CA ILE A 89 -6.58 -11.37 7.53
C ILE A 89 -6.49 -12.61 6.63
N ASN A 90 -6.16 -13.79 7.19
CA ASN A 90 -5.82 -15.00 6.42
C ASN A 90 -6.92 -16.04 6.35
N GLY A 91 -7.97 -15.91 7.16
CA GLY A 91 -9.04 -16.89 7.25
C GLY A 91 -9.78 -17.13 5.92
N PRO A 92 -10.59 -18.19 5.82
CA PRO A 92 -11.32 -18.51 4.58
C PRO A 92 -12.25 -17.39 4.10
N GLU A 93 -12.84 -16.63 5.02
CA GLU A 93 -13.65 -15.45 4.76
C GLU A 93 -12.90 -14.15 5.16
N GLY A 94 -11.58 -14.25 5.32
CA GLY A 94 -10.72 -13.15 5.73
C GLY A 94 -10.45 -12.16 4.61
N LEU A 95 -9.73 -11.10 4.97
CA LEU A 95 -9.43 -9.95 4.12
C LEU A 95 -8.80 -10.37 2.79
N PHE A 96 -7.71 -11.16 2.83
CA PHE A 96 -6.99 -11.56 1.60
C PHE A 96 -7.87 -12.39 0.67
N ASN A 97 -8.54 -13.40 1.22
CA ASN A 97 -9.35 -14.28 0.40
C ASN A 97 -10.56 -13.55 -0.20
N THR A 98 -11.17 -12.64 0.54
CA THR A 98 -12.28 -11.82 0.06
C THR A 98 -11.84 -10.87 -1.05
N LEU A 99 -10.75 -10.12 -0.86
CA LEU A 99 -10.30 -9.14 -1.85
C LEU A 99 -9.74 -9.79 -3.11
N LYS A 100 -9.04 -10.91 -2.98
CA LYS A 100 -8.55 -11.73 -4.10
C LYS A 100 -9.68 -12.29 -4.97
N ASN A 101 -10.83 -12.61 -4.37
CA ASN A 101 -11.97 -13.22 -5.04
C ASN A 101 -13.10 -12.21 -5.32
N LEU A 102 -12.84 -10.91 -5.31
CA LEU A 102 -13.84 -9.92 -5.69
C LEU A 102 -14.44 -10.25 -7.06
N PRO A 103 -15.77 -10.27 -7.20
CA PRO A 103 -16.40 -10.56 -8.49
C PRO A 103 -16.12 -9.44 -9.48
N VAL A 104 -15.50 -9.78 -10.59
CA VAL A 104 -15.13 -8.85 -11.68
C VAL A 104 -15.60 -9.43 -13.00
N ASP A 105 -16.34 -8.63 -13.75
CA ASP A 105 -16.81 -8.90 -15.11
C ASP A 105 -16.53 -7.71 -16.04
N ALA A 106 -16.99 -7.78 -17.30
CA ALA A 106 -16.76 -6.74 -18.28
C ALA A 106 -17.42 -5.38 -17.96
N SER A 107 -18.41 -5.35 -17.06
CA SER A 107 -19.12 -4.15 -16.60
C SER A 107 -18.57 -3.58 -15.30
N THR A 108 -17.64 -4.30 -14.66
CA THR A 108 -17.11 -3.94 -13.35
C THR A 108 -16.23 -2.69 -13.41
N PRO A 109 -16.40 -1.73 -12.48
CA PRO A 109 -15.53 -0.58 -12.41
C PRO A 109 -14.04 -0.97 -12.29
N ARG A 110 -13.16 -0.30 -13.05
CA ARG A 110 -11.73 -0.59 -13.11
C ARG A 110 -11.06 -0.67 -11.72
N GLY A 111 -11.49 0.15 -10.77
CA GLY A 111 -10.97 0.12 -9.41
C GLY A 111 -11.11 -1.25 -8.73
N LYS A 112 -12.22 -1.97 -8.98
CA LYS A 112 -12.46 -3.29 -8.41
C LYS A 112 -11.52 -4.35 -9.00
N SER A 113 -11.23 -4.25 -10.29
CA SER A 113 -10.22 -5.10 -10.95
C SER A 113 -8.84 -4.85 -10.35
N ILE A 114 -8.47 -3.58 -10.12
CA ILE A 114 -7.17 -3.22 -9.51
C ILE A 114 -7.05 -3.80 -8.11
N VAL A 115 -8.06 -3.65 -7.24
CA VAL A 115 -8.03 -4.23 -5.88
C VAL A 115 -7.81 -5.74 -5.94
N ARG A 116 -8.57 -6.44 -6.79
CA ARG A 116 -8.41 -7.89 -6.95
C ARG A 116 -7.03 -8.29 -7.45
N GLU A 117 -6.50 -7.60 -8.45
CA GLU A 117 -5.16 -7.86 -9.01
C GLU A 117 -4.08 -7.67 -7.94
N VAL A 118 -4.11 -6.57 -7.20
CA VAL A 118 -3.17 -6.31 -6.10
C VAL A 118 -3.17 -7.46 -5.10
N PHE A 119 -4.33 -7.91 -4.62
CA PHE A 119 -4.40 -8.98 -3.62
C PHE A 119 -4.19 -10.38 -4.21
N SER A 120 -4.25 -10.56 -5.53
CA SER A 120 -3.90 -11.83 -6.18
C SER A 120 -2.40 -12.10 -6.13
N ASP A 121 -1.58 -11.08 -6.17
CA ASP A 121 -0.12 -11.19 -6.29
C ASP A 121 0.59 -10.99 -4.94
N LEU A 122 -0.07 -10.43 -3.94
CA LEU A 122 0.51 -10.15 -2.62
C LEU A 122 0.26 -11.30 -1.62
N ASN A 123 1.19 -11.44 -0.68
CA ASN A 123 1.09 -12.39 0.42
C ASN A 123 1.25 -11.70 1.77
N GLN A 124 0.60 -12.28 2.79
CA GLN A 124 0.83 -11.92 4.17
C GLN A 124 1.81 -12.94 4.79
N TYR A 125 2.98 -12.48 5.21
CA TYR A 125 4.08 -13.32 5.71
C TYR A 125 4.16 -13.40 7.22
N MET A 126 3.75 -12.34 7.94
CA MET A 126 3.89 -12.27 9.39
C MET A 126 3.08 -13.37 10.09
N LYS A 127 3.72 -14.05 11.05
CA LYS A 127 3.14 -15.14 11.84
C LYS A 127 2.75 -14.71 13.25
N ASN A 128 3.17 -13.54 13.68
CA ASN A 128 2.85 -13.00 14.99
C ASN A 128 1.88 -11.82 14.84
N GLY A 129 0.62 -12.05 15.19
CA GLY A 129 -0.43 -11.02 15.06
C GLY A 129 -0.26 -9.82 16.00
N ILE A 130 0.52 -9.94 17.08
CA ILE A 130 0.87 -8.82 17.95
C ILE A 130 1.85 -7.90 17.21
N LEU A 131 2.90 -8.48 16.58
CA LEU A 131 3.84 -7.70 15.77
C LEU A 131 3.17 -7.11 14.54
N LEU A 132 2.26 -7.84 13.91
CA LEU A 132 1.46 -7.33 12.80
C LEU A 132 0.61 -6.12 13.21
N ARG A 133 -0.05 -6.18 14.38
CA ARG A 133 -0.78 -5.02 14.95
C ARG A 133 0.14 -3.82 15.14
N GLN A 134 1.35 -4.03 15.65
CA GLN A 134 2.32 -2.94 15.81
C GLN A 134 2.71 -2.30 14.47
N VAL A 135 2.88 -3.10 13.40
CA VAL A 135 3.13 -2.57 12.05
C VAL A 135 1.95 -1.73 11.57
N ILE A 136 0.72 -2.24 11.73
CA ILE A 136 -0.51 -1.53 11.35
C ILE A 136 -0.63 -0.20 12.10
N ASN A 137 -0.38 -0.19 13.40
CA ASN A 137 -0.46 1.04 14.21
C ASN A 137 0.58 2.08 13.75
N VAL A 138 1.81 1.66 13.41
CA VAL A 138 2.83 2.59 12.89
C VAL A 138 2.41 3.19 11.55
N ILE A 139 1.77 2.41 10.69
CA ILE A 139 1.27 2.90 9.39
C ILE A 139 0.04 3.79 9.59
N ASP A 140 -0.79 3.50 10.58
CA ASP A 140 -1.97 4.30 10.88
C ASP A 140 -1.64 5.70 11.41
N GLU A 141 -0.47 5.89 12.02
CA GLU A 141 0.05 7.21 12.43
C GLU A 141 0.28 8.17 11.24
N ILE A 142 0.30 7.68 9.98
CA ILE A 142 0.54 8.48 8.77
C ILE A 142 -0.80 9.01 8.26
N ASP A 143 -0.90 10.32 8.13
CA ASP A 143 -2.08 10.97 7.53
C ASP A 143 -1.87 11.20 6.03
N PHE A 144 -2.60 10.47 5.19
CA PHE A 144 -2.55 10.60 3.73
C PHE A 144 -3.56 11.59 3.17
N SER A 145 -4.34 12.27 4.00
CA SER A 145 -5.29 13.30 3.56
C SER A 145 -4.59 14.57 3.09
N ASP A 146 -3.41 14.87 3.63
CA ASP A 146 -2.60 16.01 3.24
C ASP A 146 -1.75 15.72 1.98
N ALA A 147 -1.59 16.75 1.12
CA ALA A 147 -0.76 16.66 -0.07
C ALA A 147 0.73 16.44 0.26
N GLU A 148 1.20 16.96 1.40
CA GLU A 148 2.57 16.79 1.89
C GLU A 148 2.82 15.34 2.35
N ASP A 149 1.84 14.68 2.95
CA ASP A 149 1.94 13.29 3.40
C ASP A 149 1.81 12.27 2.26
N ARG A 150 1.22 12.63 1.11
CA ARG A 150 1.28 11.80 -0.10
C ARG A 150 2.70 11.69 -0.68
N HIS A 151 3.51 12.74 -0.55
CA HIS A 151 4.95 12.66 -0.85
C HIS A 151 5.68 11.78 0.18
N THR A 152 5.26 11.82 1.44
CA THR A 152 5.81 10.98 2.51
C THR A 152 5.70 9.48 2.20
N PHE A 153 4.61 9.01 1.56
CA PHE A 153 4.52 7.62 1.10
C PHE A 153 5.63 7.27 0.09
N GLY A 154 5.82 8.12 -0.92
CA GLY A 154 6.90 7.95 -1.90
C GLY A 154 8.27 7.89 -1.21
N ASP A 155 8.53 8.78 -0.27
CA ASP A 155 9.78 8.85 0.48
C ASP A 155 10.00 7.64 1.39
N ILE A 156 8.94 7.13 2.04
CA ILE A 156 8.99 5.89 2.84
C ILE A 156 9.33 4.71 1.93
N TYR A 157 8.62 4.57 0.82
CA TYR A 157 8.83 3.48 -0.12
C TYR A 157 10.24 3.51 -0.72
N GLU A 158 10.69 4.69 -1.18
CA GLU A 158 12.06 4.86 -1.71
C GLU A 158 13.14 4.66 -0.64
N GLY A 159 12.88 5.07 0.61
CA GLY A 159 13.79 4.83 1.73
C GLY A 159 13.98 3.34 2.01
N ILE A 160 12.90 2.57 1.97
CA ILE A 160 12.94 1.12 2.13
C ILE A 160 13.73 0.48 0.98
N LEU A 161 13.47 0.89 -0.26
CA LEU A 161 14.21 0.41 -1.43
C LEU A 161 15.70 0.72 -1.35
N LYS A 162 16.08 1.92 -0.89
CA LYS A 162 17.49 2.31 -0.69
C LYS A 162 18.19 1.46 0.38
N ASP A 163 17.50 1.17 1.47
CA ASP A 163 18.03 0.30 2.52
C ASP A 163 18.28 -1.12 2.01
N LEU A 164 17.41 -1.61 1.10
CA LEU A 164 17.59 -2.89 0.43
C LEU A 164 18.82 -2.91 -0.49
N GLN A 165 19.02 -1.85 -1.25
CA GLN A 165 20.19 -1.70 -2.13
C GLN A 165 21.49 -1.65 -1.33
N SER A 166 21.50 -0.92 -0.20
CA SER A 166 22.69 -0.76 0.65
C SER A 166 23.08 -2.06 1.37
N ALA A 167 22.12 -2.96 1.62
CA ALA A 167 22.38 -4.26 2.25
C ALA A 167 23.05 -5.29 1.32
N GLY A 168 23.24 -4.97 0.04
CA GLY A 168 23.95 -5.82 -0.93
C GLY A 168 23.23 -7.12 -1.31
N ASN A 169 22.01 -7.32 -0.85
CA ASN A 169 21.28 -8.58 -0.96
C ASN A 169 20.30 -8.69 -2.13
N ALA A 170 19.97 -7.56 -2.76
CA ALA A 170 19.13 -7.56 -3.94
C ALA A 170 19.97 -7.04 -5.10
N GLY A 171 20.30 -7.85 -6.09
CA GLY A 171 20.92 -7.44 -7.34
C GLY A 171 20.04 -6.50 -8.19
N GLU A 172 19.09 -5.84 -7.56
CA GLU A 172 18.12 -4.93 -8.16
C GLU A 172 18.58 -3.49 -7.95
N PHE A 173 18.81 -2.79 -9.07
CA PHE A 173 19.15 -1.37 -9.09
C PHE A 173 17.94 -0.58 -9.59
N TYR A 174 17.44 0.32 -8.76
CA TYR A 174 16.35 1.22 -9.15
C TYR A 174 16.91 2.52 -9.73
N THR A 175 16.35 2.97 -10.84
CA THR A 175 16.73 4.25 -11.44
C THR A 175 16.34 5.40 -10.51
N PRO A 176 17.30 6.30 -10.13
CA PRO A 176 16.97 7.43 -9.27
C PRO A 176 15.86 8.31 -9.85
N ARG A 177 14.95 8.80 -9.00
CA ARG A 177 13.81 9.65 -9.42
C ARG A 177 14.26 10.88 -10.22
N ALA A 178 15.31 11.55 -9.78
CA ALA A 178 15.84 12.71 -10.51
C ALA A 178 16.22 12.38 -11.97
N LEU A 179 16.67 11.14 -12.23
CA LEU A 179 17.00 10.68 -13.58
C LEU A 179 15.75 10.33 -14.38
N THR A 180 14.78 9.63 -13.79
CA THR A 180 13.51 9.33 -14.46
C THR A 180 12.77 10.61 -14.84
N ASP A 181 12.68 11.57 -13.91
CA ASP A 181 12.07 12.89 -14.15
C ASP A 181 12.78 13.66 -15.26
N PHE A 182 14.11 13.69 -15.25
CA PHE A 182 14.90 14.35 -16.30
C PHE A 182 14.61 13.72 -17.68
N MET A 183 14.63 12.40 -17.76
CA MET A 183 14.40 11.69 -19.04
C MET A 183 12.98 11.92 -19.55
N VAL A 184 11.96 11.79 -18.69
CA VAL A 184 10.55 12.00 -19.08
C VAL A 184 10.31 13.47 -19.50
N ARG A 185 10.82 14.44 -18.74
CA ARG A 185 10.72 15.87 -19.11
C ARG A 185 11.43 16.18 -20.43
N THR A 186 12.47 15.43 -20.78
CA THR A 186 13.16 15.56 -22.07
C THR A 186 12.31 15.01 -23.21
N LEU A 187 11.64 13.87 -22.99
CA LEU A 187 10.74 13.25 -23.98
C LEU A 187 9.44 14.02 -24.17
N LYS A 188 8.96 14.72 -23.13
CA LYS A 188 7.71 15.51 -23.13
C LYS A 188 6.50 14.74 -23.65
N PRO A 189 6.12 13.60 -23.05
CA PRO A 189 4.95 12.87 -23.48
C PRO A 189 3.70 13.77 -23.43
N GLN A 190 2.81 13.64 -24.42
CA GLN A 190 1.60 14.46 -24.53
C GLN A 190 0.37 13.65 -24.13
N LEU A 191 -0.70 14.35 -23.69
CA LEU A 191 -1.98 13.70 -23.42
C LEU A 191 -2.51 13.00 -24.68
N GLY A 192 -2.88 11.72 -24.52
CA GLY A 192 -3.36 10.87 -25.61
C GLY A 192 -2.28 10.02 -26.28
N GLU A 193 -1.00 10.21 -25.93
CA GLU A 193 0.08 9.30 -26.35
C GLU A 193 0.12 8.05 -25.50
N SER A 194 0.61 6.95 -26.07
CA SER A 194 0.88 5.72 -25.32
C SER A 194 2.30 5.75 -24.76
N PHE A 195 2.44 5.55 -23.47
CA PHE A 195 3.72 5.46 -22.80
C PHE A 195 3.91 4.03 -22.27
N GLY A 196 4.98 3.37 -22.70
CA GLY A 196 5.29 1.98 -22.31
C GLY A 196 6.64 1.89 -21.59
N ASP A 197 6.66 1.28 -20.42
CA ASP A 197 7.87 0.93 -19.69
C ASP A 197 7.89 -0.61 -19.51
N PHE A 198 8.69 -1.29 -20.31
CA PHE A 198 8.78 -2.77 -20.33
C PHE A 198 9.66 -3.35 -19.22
N THR A 199 10.33 -2.48 -18.47
CA THR A 199 11.20 -2.84 -17.34
C THR A 199 10.86 -1.98 -16.13
N SER A 200 9.56 -1.79 -15.88
CA SER A 200 9.03 -0.73 -15.01
C SER A 200 9.58 -0.75 -13.58
N GLY A 201 10.00 -1.92 -13.08
CA GLY A 201 10.45 -2.05 -11.69
C GLY A 201 9.44 -1.43 -10.74
N THR A 202 9.82 -0.35 -10.05
CA THR A 202 8.94 0.42 -9.16
C THR A 202 8.05 1.45 -9.86
N GLY A 203 7.99 1.44 -11.18
CA GLY A 203 7.18 2.36 -11.97
C GLY A 203 7.71 3.80 -12.02
N GLY A 204 9.02 3.99 -11.82
CA GLY A 204 9.64 5.33 -11.78
C GLY A 204 9.35 6.18 -13.01
N PHE A 205 9.52 5.63 -14.20
CA PHE A 205 9.24 6.34 -15.45
C PHE A 205 7.74 6.59 -15.66
N LEU A 206 6.89 5.62 -15.33
CA LEU A 206 5.43 5.76 -15.43
C LEU A 206 4.91 6.87 -14.50
N THR A 207 5.40 6.89 -13.25
CA THR A 207 5.04 7.93 -12.27
C THR A 207 5.50 9.32 -12.73
N SER A 208 6.73 9.44 -13.25
CA SER A 208 7.25 10.70 -13.78
C SER A 208 6.48 11.19 -15.00
N ALA A 209 5.92 10.27 -15.81
CA ALA A 209 5.12 10.62 -17.00
C ALA A 209 3.69 11.09 -16.65
N LEU A 210 3.20 10.77 -15.45
CA LEU A 210 1.87 11.19 -14.97
C LEU A 210 1.89 12.55 -14.25
N ASN A 211 3.07 13.04 -13.84
CA ASN A 211 3.30 14.32 -13.17
C ASN A 211 3.65 15.42 -14.19
#